data_5a4855156d3ae4da3e4df48e6786df53
#
_entry.id   5a4855156d3ae4da3e4df48e6786df53
#
_cell.length_a   1.000
_cell.length_b   1.000
_cell.length_c   1.000
_cell.angle_alpha   90.00
_cell.angle_beta   90.00
_cell.angle_gamma   90.00
#
_symmetry.space_group_name_H-M   'P 1'
#
loop_
_entity.id
_entity.type
_entity.pdbx_description
1 polymer ?
#
loop_
_entity_poly.entity_id
_entity_poly.type
_entity_poly.pdbx_seq_one_letter_code
_entity_poly.pdbx_strand_id
1 'polypeptide(L)'
;MYQPGKLQCLSFGHDKPLQIGRGGAILLDDRRAYDKIIRMRYDGRDLNISPWIEQKNFVVGYHYRPTIEEAVLGLKLLKKLKRDCPPVKHVDYPDLRTIKIKE
;
A
#
# COMPACT_ATOMS: atom_id res chain seq x y z
N MET A 1 14.14 5.24 -6.25
CA MET A 1 13.66 6.64 -6.15
C MET A 1 12.35 6.74 -6.92
N TYR A 2 11.35 7.48 -6.42
CA TYR A 2 10.08 7.71 -7.11
C TYR A 2 10.28 8.42 -8.45
N GLN A 3 9.54 8.01 -9.47
CA GLN A 3 9.56 8.65 -10.80
C GLN A 3 8.21 9.35 -11.04
N PRO A 4 8.18 10.66 -11.33
CA PRO A 4 6.97 11.39 -11.65
C PRO A 4 6.19 10.73 -12.81
N GLY A 5 4.86 10.79 -12.74
CA GLY A 5 3.96 10.14 -13.72
C GLY A 5 3.89 8.62 -13.60
N LYS A 6 4.51 8.03 -12.58
CA LYS A 6 4.47 6.59 -12.31
C LYS A 6 3.66 6.30 -11.05
N LEU A 7 3.10 5.11 -10.99
CA LEU A 7 2.53 4.54 -9.79
C LEU A 7 3.55 3.54 -9.24
N GLN A 8 4.05 3.77 -8.03
CA GLN A 8 5.06 2.93 -7.41
C GLN A 8 4.50 2.31 -6.13
N CYS A 9 4.52 0.99 -6.06
CA CYS A 9 4.11 0.24 -4.88
C CYS A 9 5.32 -0.07 -3.99
N LEU A 10 5.17 0.19 -2.70
CA LEU A 10 6.13 -0.19 -1.66
C LEU A 10 5.54 -1.29 -0.80
N SER A 11 6.37 -2.23 -0.37
CA SER A 11 6.00 -3.28 0.56
C SER A 11 6.64 -3.04 1.92
N PHE A 12 5.90 -3.37 3.00
CA PHE A 12 6.36 -3.33 4.39
C PHE A 12 6.45 -4.73 5.00
N GLY A 13 6.63 -5.76 4.16
CA GLY A 13 6.85 -7.14 4.58
C GLY A 13 8.12 -7.33 5.40
N HIS A 14 8.32 -8.55 5.91
CA HIS A 14 9.40 -8.87 6.86
C HIS A 14 10.83 -8.64 6.34
N ASP A 15 11.03 -8.78 5.05
CA ASP A 15 12.34 -8.67 4.40
C ASP A 15 12.58 -7.31 3.74
N LYS A 16 11.74 -6.32 4.06
CA LYS A 16 11.82 -4.97 3.47
C LYS A 16 12.55 -4.00 4.41
N PRO A 17 13.11 -2.90 3.88
CA PRO A 17 13.78 -1.90 4.70
C PRO A 17 12.90 -1.34 5.83
N LEU A 18 11.60 -1.17 5.59
CA LEU A 18 10.62 -0.83 6.61
C LEU A 18 9.76 -2.07 6.90
N GLN A 19 10.12 -2.77 7.97
CA GLN A 19 9.54 -4.09 8.32
C GLN A 19 8.40 -3.93 9.33
N ILE A 20 7.19 -3.72 8.85
CA ILE A 20 5.98 -3.76 9.70
C ILE A 20 5.43 -5.19 9.79
N GLY A 21 5.79 -6.04 8.82
CA GLY A 21 5.34 -7.42 8.69
C GLY A 21 4.28 -7.60 7.62
N ARG A 22 3.51 -6.55 7.32
CA ARG A 22 2.47 -6.52 6.28
C ARG A 22 2.24 -5.10 5.81
N GLY A 23 1.40 -4.97 4.78
CA GLY A 23 1.00 -3.69 4.23
C GLY A 23 2.02 -3.09 3.29
N GLY A 24 1.81 -1.84 2.95
CA GLY A 24 2.61 -1.12 1.98
C GLY A 24 2.12 0.30 1.77
N ALA A 25 2.69 0.96 0.77
CA ALA A 25 2.26 2.28 0.33
C ALA A 25 2.25 2.34 -1.19
N ILE A 26 1.43 3.24 -1.72
CA ILE A 26 1.42 3.59 -3.14
C ILE A 26 1.85 5.04 -3.26
N LEU A 27 2.92 5.28 -4.00
CA LEU A 27 3.41 6.61 -4.34
C LEU A 27 2.89 6.98 -5.73
N LEU A 28 2.27 8.14 -5.85
CA LEU A 28 1.73 8.66 -7.11
C LEU A 28 1.57 10.18 -7.02
N ASP A 29 1.53 10.84 -8.17
CA ASP A 29 1.33 12.28 -8.32
C ASP A 29 0.06 12.65 -9.11
N ASP A 30 -0.68 11.67 -9.66
CA ASP A 30 -1.98 11.88 -10.27
C ASP A 30 -3.06 12.05 -9.20
N ARG A 31 -3.63 13.25 -9.10
CA ARG A 31 -4.68 13.58 -8.13
C ARG A 31 -5.94 12.73 -8.29
N ARG A 32 -6.36 12.43 -9.50
CA ARG A 32 -7.57 11.60 -9.75
C ARG A 32 -7.35 10.17 -9.29
N ALA A 33 -6.19 9.60 -9.60
CA ALA A 33 -5.81 8.28 -9.12
C ALA A 33 -5.73 8.24 -7.59
N TYR A 34 -5.14 9.27 -6.97
CA TYR A 34 -5.08 9.40 -5.51
C TYR A 34 -6.46 9.39 -4.87
N ASP A 35 -7.37 10.25 -5.32
CA ASP A 35 -8.72 10.36 -4.76
C ASP A 35 -9.51 9.04 -4.90
N LYS A 36 -9.31 8.31 -6.01
CA LYS A 36 -9.90 6.99 -6.20
C LYS A 36 -9.30 5.95 -5.25
N ILE A 37 -7.97 5.88 -5.14
CA ILE A 37 -7.26 4.90 -4.32
C ILE A 37 -7.55 5.12 -2.83
N ILE A 38 -7.65 6.37 -2.38
CA ILE A 38 -8.04 6.70 -1.00
C ILE A 38 -9.40 6.10 -0.65
N ARG A 39 -10.36 6.16 -1.55
CA ARG A 39 -11.68 5.55 -1.36
C ARG A 39 -11.61 4.02 -1.44
N MET A 40 -10.87 3.48 -2.43
CA MET A 40 -10.73 2.03 -2.61
C MET A 40 -10.15 1.34 -1.38
N ARG A 41 -9.15 1.93 -0.70
CA ARG A 41 -8.55 1.33 0.51
C ARG A 41 -9.48 1.33 1.72
N TYR A 42 -10.61 2.04 1.65
CA TYR A 42 -11.54 2.23 2.75
C TYR A 42 -12.98 1.89 2.32
N ASP A 43 -13.17 0.67 1.92
CA ASP A 43 -14.47 0.10 1.56
C ASP A 43 -15.22 0.87 0.45
N GLY A 44 -14.51 1.61 -0.37
CA GLY A 44 -15.06 2.41 -1.47
C GLY A 44 -15.75 3.72 -1.04
N ARG A 45 -15.62 4.11 0.24
CA ARG A 45 -16.31 5.27 0.83
C ARG A 45 -15.56 6.58 0.62
N ASP A 46 -16.32 7.65 0.65
CA ASP A 46 -15.76 9.00 0.78
C ASP A 46 -15.47 9.30 2.25
N LEU A 47 -14.20 9.57 2.56
CA LEU A 47 -13.77 9.85 3.94
C LEU A 47 -14.22 11.20 4.48
N ASN A 48 -14.69 12.10 3.60
CA ASN A 48 -15.19 13.41 3.99
C ASN A 48 -16.67 13.37 4.39
N ILE A 49 -17.35 12.23 4.19
CA ILE A 49 -18.77 12.07 4.51
C ILE A 49 -18.92 11.19 5.75
N SER A 50 -19.44 11.79 6.81
CA SER A 50 -19.79 11.13 8.06
C SER A 50 -21.13 11.71 8.56
N PRO A 51 -22.08 10.90 9.01
CA PRO A 51 -22.03 9.44 9.22
C PRO A 51 -22.24 8.62 7.94
N TRP A 52 -22.06 7.31 8.07
CA TRP A 52 -22.15 6.36 6.95
C TRP A 52 -23.45 6.39 6.16
N ILE A 53 -24.55 6.66 6.83
CA ILE A 53 -25.88 6.71 6.22
C ILE A 53 -26.00 7.81 5.16
N GLU A 54 -25.12 8.79 5.20
CA GLU A 54 -25.08 9.89 4.23
C GLU A 54 -24.27 9.58 2.97
N GLN A 55 -23.57 8.43 2.96
CA GLN A 55 -22.83 7.98 1.78
C GLN A 55 -23.79 7.64 0.63
N LYS A 56 -23.69 8.36 -0.46
CA LYS A 56 -24.55 8.16 -1.66
C LYS A 56 -23.81 7.50 -2.82
N ASN A 57 -22.50 7.70 -2.89
CA ASN A 57 -21.68 7.23 -4.00
C ASN A 57 -20.52 6.38 -3.49
N PHE A 58 -20.48 5.13 -3.91
CA PHE A 58 -19.40 4.20 -3.60
C PHE A 58 -18.59 3.90 -4.86
N VAL A 59 -17.31 3.63 -4.68
CA VAL A 59 -16.48 2.95 -5.68
C VAL A 59 -16.22 1.52 -5.21
N VAL A 60 -15.81 0.63 -6.11
CA VAL A 60 -15.32 -0.68 -5.69
C VAL A 60 -14.16 -0.47 -4.73
N GLY A 61 -14.23 -1.09 -3.56
CA GLY A 61 -13.26 -0.88 -2.50
C GLY A 61 -12.98 -2.13 -1.69
N TYR A 62 -11.95 -2.01 -0.85
CA TYR A 62 -11.40 -3.08 -0.02
C TYR A 62 -11.14 -2.54 1.38
N HIS A 63 -11.02 -3.43 2.35
CA HIS A 63 -10.69 -3.07 3.71
C HIS A 63 -9.16 -3.14 3.93
N TYR A 64 -8.42 -2.17 3.41
CA TYR A 64 -6.95 -2.13 3.48
C TYR A 64 -6.45 -1.04 4.43
N ARG A 65 -7.00 -1.01 5.64
CA ARG A 65 -6.52 -0.11 6.69
C ARG A 65 -5.51 -0.82 7.58
N PRO A 66 -4.41 -0.17 7.95
CA PRO A 66 -3.57 -0.68 9.01
C PRO A 66 -4.30 -0.59 10.35
N THR A 67 -3.95 -1.45 11.30
CA THR A 67 -4.36 -1.28 12.69
C THR A 67 -3.61 -0.11 13.33
N ILE A 68 -4.07 0.35 14.49
CA ILE A 68 -3.40 1.44 15.23
C ILE A 68 -1.98 1.00 15.61
N GLU A 69 -1.83 -0.24 16.05
CA GLU A 69 -0.54 -0.84 16.43
C GLU A 69 0.43 -0.88 15.26
N GLU A 70 -0.02 -1.30 14.09
CA GLU A 70 0.77 -1.31 12.86
C GLU A 70 1.19 0.12 12.45
N ALA A 71 0.29 1.09 12.56
CA ALA A 71 0.58 2.47 12.24
C ALA A 71 1.63 3.06 13.22
N VAL A 72 1.47 2.81 14.51
CA VAL A 72 2.43 3.25 15.53
C VAL A 72 3.80 2.60 15.33
N LEU A 73 3.84 1.29 15.06
CA LEU A 73 5.08 0.57 14.75
C LEU A 73 5.74 1.16 13.49
N GLY A 74 4.97 1.37 12.44
CA GLY A 74 5.47 1.94 11.19
C GLY A 74 6.10 3.31 11.38
N LEU A 75 5.47 4.20 12.15
CA LEU A 75 6.02 5.53 12.46
C LEU A 75 7.33 5.45 13.28
N LYS A 76 7.43 4.52 14.23
CA LYS A 76 8.66 4.29 14.99
C LYS A 76 9.80 3.79 14.11
N LEU A 77 9.50 2.83 13.23
CA LEU A 77 10.49 2.26 12.32
C LEU A 77 10.94 3.27 11.25
N LEU A 78 10.01 4.06 10.72
CA LEU A 78 10.31 5.10 9.73
C LEU A 78 11.34 6.11 10.23
N LYS A 79 11.25 6.51 11.51
CA LYS A 79 12.22 7.41 12.14
C LYS A 79 13.63 6.83 12.21
N LYS A 80 13.76 5.50 12.23
CA LYS A 80 15.02 4.77 12.29
C LYS A 80 15.55 4.35 10.93
N LEU A 81 14.76 4.52 9.88
CA LEU A 81 15.11 4.09 8.53
C LEU A 81 16.31 4.88 8.02
N LYS A 82 17.33 4.17 7.55
CA LYS A 82 18.49 4.79 6.89
C LYS A 82 18.10 5.24 5.51
N ARG A 83 18.63 6.39 5.06
CA ARG A 83 18.36 6.92 3.71
C ARG A 83 18.88 6.01 2.59
N ASP A 84 20.01 5.37 2.82
CA ASP A 84 20.67 4.49 1.87
C ASP A 84 20.37 3.02 2.22
N CYS A 85 19.18 2.56 1.85
CA CYS A 85 18.84 1.16 1.94
C CYS A 85 19.25 0.48 0.63
N PRO A 86 20.15 -0.53 0.66
CA PRO A 86 20.49 -1.28 -0.53
C PRO A 86 19.24 -2.02 -1.06
N PRO A 87 19.13 -2.20 -2.37
CA PRO A 87 18.03 -2.98 -2.93
C PRO A 87 18.10 -4.41 -2.42
N VAL A 88 16.95 -4.93 -1.98
CA VAL A 88 16.84 -6.34 -1.58
C VAL A 88 16.87 -7.18 -2.84
N LYS A 89 17.82 -8.12 -2.91
CA LYS A 89 17.88 -9.10 -3.99
C LYS A 89 16.90 -10.24 -3.67
N HIS A 90 15.88 -10.37 -4.47
CA HIS A 90 14.97 -11.52 -4.43
C HIS A 90 15.42 -12.51 -5.49
N VAL A 91 15.98 -13.63 -5.07
CA VAL A 91 16.48 -14.70 -5.96
C VAL A 91 15.58 -15.94 -5.97
N ASP A 92 14.55 -15.94 -5.12
CA ASP A 92 13.79 -17.15 -4.77
C ASP A 92 12.42 -17.23 -5.45
N TYR A 93 12.08 -16.26 -6.29
CA TYR A 93 10.80 -16.28 -6.99
C TYR A 93 10.87 -17.21 -8.19
N PRO A 94 9.91 -18.14 -8.30
CA PRO A 94 9.82 -18.98 -9.48
C PRO A 94 9.47 -18.18 -10.73
N ASP A 95 9.93 -18.60 -11.87
CA ASP A 95 9.51 -18.02 -13.14
C ASP A 95 8.03 -18.38 -13.40
N LEU A 96 7.14 -17.42 -13.30
CA LEU A 96 5.70 -17.61 -13.46
C LEU A 96 5.31 -18.14 -14.85
N ARG A 97 6.18 -17.97 -15.86
CA ARG A 97 5.98 -18.52 -17.20
C ARG A 97 6.08 -20.05 -17.23
N THR A 98 6.72 -20.63 -16.22
CA THR A 98 6.94 -22.09 -16.11
C THR A 98 5.91 -22.77 -15.21
N ILE A 99 5.08 -21.99 -14.49
CA ILE A 99 4.10 -22.51 -13.55
C ILE A 99 2.78 -22.75 -14.27
N LYS A 100 2.24 -23.96 -14.13
CA LYS A 100 0.87 -24.27 -14.53
C LYS A 100 -0.07 -23.95 -13.37
N ILE A 101 -0.95 -22.99 -13.57
CA ILE A 101 -2.04 -22.72 -12.62
C ILE A 101 -3.11 -23.80 -12.86
N LYS A 102 -3.40 -24.58 -11.82
CA LYS A 102 -4.54 -25.52 -11.84
C LYS A 102 -5.78 -24.72 -11.46
N GLU A 103 -6.81 -24.81 -12.28
CA GLU A 103 -8.14 -24.27 -11.99
C GLU A 103 -8.85 -25.13 -10.93
#